data_30e2f022b2a0db86a4003861b5a94695
#
_entry.id   30e2f022b2a0db86a4003861b5a94695
#
_cell.length_a   1.000
_cell.length_b   1.000
_cell.length_c   1.000
_cell.angle_alpha   90.00
_cell.angle_beta   90.00
_cell.angle_gamma   90.00
#
_symmetry.space_group_name_H-M   'P 1'
#
loop_
_entity.id
_entity.type
_entity.pdbx_description
1 polymer ?
#
loop_
_entity_poly.entity_id
_entity_poly.type
_entity_poly.pdbx_seq_one_letter_code
_entity_poly.pdbx_strand_id
1 'polypeptide(L)'
;MLSGRVANNLEQFVKHTSELRKKWLGDDVVPWFRGHERADWPLVPKFYRQLPRDRNAEDEIREEFITRAPNLSDVKPTNKWEWYFLMQHHGSPTRLLDWSEGALIGLYFAVRQSRGFHDAAVWMLDPWWLNGGSTGSQEVVLPGDPDILAKDKRLTDRWLPTRFDKRKWAKMPRRAAAVYPGHMIRRIGAQRSCFTIHGTDVRGLDRLASHPKSHLIKIVIPSFRVQAIRRDLETCGIDDITVFPDLEGLSRAVTRRWREDESTTPHAGVVARLGQSRVHGVGVFAIRKIRRGTKVFPGDLDEMIWVEKGELGRLPKKVQRLYKDFSVLKNGRYGCPLSFNRLTPSWYLNESKAPNVRCDENYDFVALRNIKPGEELTADYSAYSE
;
A
#
# COMPACT_ATOMS: atom_id res chain seq x y z
N MET A 1 0.76 -0.28 -25.38
CA MET A 1 0.01 -0.94 -24.28
C MET A 1 0.93 -1.96 -23.65
N LEU A 2 1.21 -1.88 -22.36
CA LEU A 2 1.93 -2.92 -21.63
C LEU A 2 1.09 -4.21 -21.74
N SER A 3 1.61 -5.26 -22.36
CA SER A 3 0.94 -6.57 -22.42
C SER A 3 1.01 -7.22 -21.06
N GLY A 4 0.22 -6.69 -20.11
CA GLY A 4 0.07 -7.30 -18.79
C GLY A 4 -0.73 -8.60 -18.94
N ARG A 5 -0.27 -9.67 -18.28
CA ARG A 5 -1.07 -10.88 -18.14
C ARG A 5 -2.15 -10.64 -17.08
N VAL A 6 -3.28 -11.35 -17.21
CA VAL A 6 -4.37 -11.32 -16.22
C VAL A 6 -4.54 -12.72 -15.66
N ALA A 7 -4.62 -12.84 -14.35
CA ALA A 7 -4.90 -14.10 -13.67
C ALA A 7 -6.22 -14.00 -12.88
N ASN A 8 -7.22 -14.80 -13.27
CA ASN A 8 -8.54 -14.81 -12.64
C ASN A 8 -8.66 -15.84 -11.50
N ASN A 9 -7.69 -16.71 -11.34
CA ASN A 9 -7.60 -17.71 -10.28
C ASN A 9 -6.14 -18.11 -10.04
N LEU A 10 -5.93 -18.90 -8.99
CA LEU A 10 -4.61 -19.36 -8.60
C LEU A 10 -3.91 -20.21 -9.69
N GLU A 11 -4.66 -21.07 -10.36
CA GLU A 11 -4.14 -21.91 -11.45
C GLU A 11 -3.55 -21.06 -12.59
N GLN A 12 -4.31 -20.07 -13.08
CA GLN A 12 -3.84 -19.16 -14.13
C GLN A 12 -2.60 -18.38 -13.70
N PHE A 13 -2.55 -17.94 -12.43
CA PHE A 13 -1.38 -17.26 -11.90
C PHE A 13 -0.14 -18.16 -11.94
N VAL A 14 -0.23 -19.39 -11.42
CA VAL A 14 0.86 -20.36 -11.42
C VAL A 14 1.29 -20.72 -12.84
N LYS A 15 0.34 -20.92 -13.75
CA LYS A 15 0.62 -21.17 -15.18
C LYS A 15 1.41 -20.02 -15.80
N HIS A 16 0.98 -18.78 -15.60
CA HIS A 16 1.68 -17.60 -16.13
C HIS A 16 3.12 -17.46 -15.60
N THR A 17 3.32 -17.69 -14.31
CA THR A 17 4.67 -17.59 -13.71
C THR A 17 5.57 -18.71 -14.22
N SER A 18 5.07 -19.93 -14.38
CA SER A 18 5.82 -21.08 -14.90
C SER A 18 6.22 -20.89 -16.38
N GLU A 19 5.30 -20.41 -17.22
CA GLU A 19 5.59 -20.13 -18.63
C GLU A 19 6.67 -19.03 -18.79
N LEU A 20 6.56 -17.96 -17.99
CA LEU A 20 7.52 -16.87 -18.00
C LEU A 20 8.90 -17.31 -17.51
N ARG A 21 8.94 -18.10 -16.43
CA ARG A 21 10.19 -18.67 -15.93
C ARG A 21 10.91 -19.48 -17.00
N LYS A 22 10.22 -20.43 -17.63
CA LYS A 22 10.79 -21.26 -18.72
C LYS A 22 11.32 -20.39 -19.86
N LYS A 23 10.57 -19.34 -20.23
CA LYS A 23 10.96 -18.46 -21.32
C LYS A 23 12.21 -17.63 -21.02
N TRP A 24 12.38 -17.15 -19.75
CA TRP A 24 13.44 -16.19 -19.40
C TRP A 24 14.70 -16.86 -18.89
N LEU A 25 14.57 -17.89 -18.07
CA LEU A 25 15.60 -18.33 -17.15
C LEU A 25 15.97 -19.80 -17.31
N GLY A 26 15.18 -20.57 -18.04
CA GLY A 26 15.32 -22.04 -17.99
C GLY A 26 14.91 -22.59 -16.60
N ASP A 27 15.42 -23.75 -16.24
CA ASP A 27 14.97 -24.44 -15.03
C ASP A 27 15.78 -24.09 -13.75
N ASP A 28 16.98 -23.51 -13.92
CA ASP A 28 17.95 -23.36 -12.80
C ASP A 28 17.81 -22.01 -12.03
N VAL A 29 16.97 -21.09 -12.47
CA VAL A 29 16.94 -19.75 -11.91
C VAL A 29 15.57 -19.40 -11.34
N VAL A 30 15.57 -18.73 -10.16
CA VAL A 30 14.36 -18.37 -9.44
C VAL A 30 14.03 -16.89 -9.70
N PRO A 31 12.91 -16.58 -10.36
CA PRO A 31 12.46 -15.20 -10.52
C PRO A 31 11.97 -14.63 -9.18
N TRP A 32 11.97 -13.33 -9.06
CA TRP A 32 11.50 -12.60 -7.89
C TRP A 32 10.10 -12.04 -8.11
N PHE A 33 9.30 -12.02 -7.04
CA PHE A 33 7.90 -11.61 -7.05
C PHE A 33 7.64 -10.49 -6.04
N ARG A 34 6.82 -9.52 -6.44
CA ARG A 34 6.35 -8.45 -5.56
C ARG A 34 4.88 -8.18 -5.76
N GLY A 35 4.09 -8.33 -4.68
CA GLY A 35 2.67 -8.02 -4.66
C GLY A 35 2.39 -6.54 -4.44
N HIS A 36 1.44 -5.99 -5.18
CA HIS A 36 0.83 -4.69 -4.98
C HIS A 36 -0.69 -4.83 -4.84
N GLU A 37 -1.27 -4.25 -3.81
CA GLU A 37 -2.72 -4.24 -3.59
C GLU A 37 -3.47 -3.41 -4.63
N ARG A 38 -2.76 -2.53 -5.33
CA ARG A 38 -3.25 -1.75 -6.45
C ARG A 38 -2.32 -1.89 -7.65
N ALA A 39 -2.89 -2.28 -8.78
CA ALA A 39 -2.14 -2.50 -10.03
C ALA A 39 -1.55 -1.21 -10.63
N ASP A 40 -2.05 -0.04 -10.25
CA ASP A 40 -1.58 1.27 -10.69
C ASP A 40 -0.38 1.80 -9.87
N TRP A 41 -0.02 1.17 -8.75
CA TRP A 41 1.14 1.60 -7.96
C TRP A 41 2.45 1.35 -8.71
N PRO A 42 3.34 2.36 -8.73
CA PRO A 42 4.65 2.22 -9.36
C PRO A 42 5.61 1.42 -8.47
N LEU A 43 6.64 0.82 -9.09
CA LEU A 43 7.75 0.15 -8.38
C LEU A 43 8.77 1.19 -7.88
N VAL A 44 8.36 2.02 -6.93
CA VAL A 44 9.16 3.10 -6.33
C VAL A 44 9.40 2.81 -4.85
N PRO A 45 10.64 2.84 -4.34
CA PRO A 45 10.94 2.68 -2.93
C PRO A 45 10.25 3.70 -2.03
N LYS A 46 10.04 3.33 -0.75
CA LYS A 46 9.38 4.20 0.23
C LYS A 46 10.09 5.55 0.36
N PHE A 47 11.42 5.56 0.37
CA PHE A 47 12.20 6.78 0.44
C PHE A 47 11.86 7.76 -0.70
N TYR A 48 11.78 7.29 -1.93
CA TYR A 48 11.45 8.14 -3.09
C TYR A 48 9.98 8.55 -3.17
N ARG A 49 9.07 7.75 -2.59
CA ARG A 49 7.64 8.11 -2.53
C ARG A 49 7.39 9.25 -1.54
N GLN A 50 8.18 9.36 -0.49
CA GLN A 50 8.05 10.36 0.55
C GLN A 50 8.92 11.59 0.31
N LEU A 51 9.91 11.52 -0.62
CA LEU A 51 10.88 12.54 -1.01
C LEU A 51 11.10 13.61 0.09
N PRO A 52 11.95 13.36 1.06
CA PRO A 52 12.27 14.37 2.05
C PRO A 52 12.87 15.60 1.33
N ARG A 53 12.56 16.79 1.81
CA ARG A 53 13.09 18.05 1.26
C ARG A 53 14.61 18.11 1.30
N ASP A 54 15.21 17.45 2.30
CA ASP A 54 16.65 17.33 2.45
C ASP A 54 17.16 16.00 1.88
N ARG A 55 18.18 16.10 1.01
CA ARG A 55 18.85 14.95 0.41
C ARG A 55 19.70 14.15 1.40
N ASN A 56 20.06 14.75 2.53
CA ASN A 56 20.79 14.08 3.62
C ASN A 56 19.87 13.20 4.48
N ALA A 57 18.55 13.37 4.38
CA ALA A 57 17.58 12.73 5.27
C ALA A 57 17.75 11.19 5.34
N GLU A 58 18.13 10.54 4.24
CA GLU A 58 18.36 9.08 4.27
C GLU A 58 19.55 8.69 5.16
N ASP A 59 20.62 9.47 5.09
CA ASP A 59 21.83 9.23 5.90
C ASP A 59 21.60 9.60 7.36
N GLU A 60 20.91 10.70 7.62
CA GLU A 60 20.52 11.12 8.98
C GLU A 60 19.59 10.12 9.65
N ILE A 61 18.56 9.65 8.95
CA ILE A 61 17.65 8.57 9.44
C ILE A 61 18.47 7.32 9.77
N ARG A 62 19.41 6.94 8.91
CA ARG A 62 20.26 5.78 9.12
C ARG A 62 21.16 5.95 10.36
N GLU A 63 21.83 7.10 10.51
CA GLU A 63 22.71 7.36 11.64
C GLU A 63 21.93 7.38 12.96
N GLU A 64 20.76 8.03 12.98
CA GLU A 64 19.90 8.04 14.16
C GLU A 64 19.38 6.63 14.50
N PHE A 65 18.95 5.85 13.50
CA PHE A 65 18.52 4.48 13.70
C PHE A 65 19.63 3.60 14.27
N ILE A 66 20.85 3.65 13.70
CA ILE A 66 22.00 2.87 14.16
C ILE A 66 22.38 3.24 15.60
N THR A 67 22.27 4.52 15.96
CA THR A 67 22.60 5.01 17.31
C THR A 67 21.61 4.50 18.36
N ARG A 68 20.32 4.40 18.02
CA ARG A 68 19.27 4.06 19.00
C ARG A 68 18.88 2.58 19.01
N ALA A 69 19.00 1.87 17.89
CA ALA A 69 18.54 0.50 17.72
C ALA A 69 19.21 -0.53 18.64
N PRO A 70 20.50 -0.42 19.06
CA PRO A 70 21.15 -1.42 19.90
C PRO A 70 20.46 -1.70 21.24
N ASN A 71 19.73 -0.73 21.77
CA ASN A 71 18.96 -0.85 23.02
C ASN A 71 17.55 -1.41 22.80
N LEU A 72 17.11 -1.59 21.56
CA LEU A 72 15.75 -1.96 21.19
C LEU A 72 15.67 -3.27 20.39
N SER A 73 16.81 -3.87 20.06
CA SER A 73 16.86 -5.07 19.20
C SER A 73 17.87 -6.08 19.71
N ASP A 74 17.48 -7.35 19.71
CA ASP A 74 18.37 -8.48 19.99
C ASP A 74 19.28 -8.81 18.77
N VAL A 75 18.93 -8.31 17.59
CA VAL A 75 19.71 -8.46 16.36
C VAL A 75 20.88 -7.48 16.39
N LYS A 76 22.09 -8.01 16.19
CA LYS A 76 23.33 -7.20 16.16
C LYS A 76 23.93 -7.23 14.76
N PRO A 77 23.59 -6.25 13.91
CA PRO A 77 24.16 -6.15 12.56
C PRO A 77 25.69 -5.94 12.63
N THR A 78 26.41 -6.64 11.77
CA THR A 78 27.89 -6.64 11.72
C THR A 78 28.45 -5.72 10.64
N ASN A 79 27.63 -5.32 9.69
CA ASN A 79 28.03 -4.46 8.59
C ASN A 79 26.92 -3.46 8.20
N LYS A 80 27.24 -2.51 7.31
CA LYS A 80 26.37 -1.41 6.91
C LYS A 80 25.10 -1.90 6.19
N TRP A 81 25.19 -2.98 5.42
CA TRP A 81 24.06 -3.54 4.70
C TRP A 81 23.05 -4.20 5.63
N GLU A 82 23.54 -4.92 6.63
CA GLU A 82 22.67 -5.54 7.65
C GLU A 82 21.89 -4.46 8.41
N TRP A 83 22.50 -3.35 8.77
CA TRP A 83 21.80 -2.21 9.34
C TRP A 83 20.74 -1.66 8.39
N TYR A 84 21.03 -1.57 7.11
CA TYR A 84 20.10 -1.03 6.13
C TYR A 84 18.92 -1.99 5.86
N PHE A 85 19.15 -3.31 5.85
CA PHE A 85 18.09 -4.32 5.82
C PHE A 85 17.24 -4.30 7.09
N LEU A 86 17.84 -4.11 8.27
CA LEU A 86 17.11 -3.99 9.53
C LEU A 86 16.20 -2.76 9.52
N MET A 87 16.69 -1.62 9.02
CA MET A 87 15.88 -0.42 8.83
C MET A 87 14.67 -0.68 7.94
N GLN A 88 14.87 -1.33 6.79
CA GLN A 88 13.80 -1.71 5.87
C GLN A 88 12.77 -2.61 6.56
N HIS A 89 13.23 -3.61 7.31
CA HIS A 89 12.38 -4.55 8.04
C HIS A 89 11.46 -3.84 9.04
N HIS A 90 11.96 -2.84 9.74
CA HIS A 90 11.19 -2.03 10.70
C HIS A 90 10.46 -0.84 10.05
N GLY A 91 10.40 -0.79 8.72
CA GLY A 91 9.59 0.17 7.99
C GLY A 91 10.18 1.57 7.88
N SER A 92 11.46 1.77 8.22
CA SER A 92 12.14 3.04 7.92
C SER A 92 12.15 3.29 6.41
N PRO A 93 12.08 4.55 5.95
CA PRO A 93 12.15 4.86 4.54
C PRO A 93 13.58 4.58 4.01
N THR A 94 13.68 3.59 3.13
CA THR A 94 14.92 3.22 2.46
C THR A 94 14.73 3.23 0.94
N ARG A 95 15.81 3.11 0.17
CA ARG A 95 15.78 2.90 -1.28
C ARG A 95 15.69 1.42 -1.68
N LEU A 96 15.32 0.55 -0.73
CA LEU A 96 15.03 -0.86 -1.00
C LEU A 96 13.58 -1.04 -1.44
N LEU A 97 13.35 -1.98 -2.36
CA LEU A 97 12.06 -2.60 -2.60
C LEU A 97 12.15 -4.08 -2.24
N ASP A 98 11.17 -4.53 -1.47
CA ASP A 98 11.05 -5.94 -1.10
C ASP A 98 10.54 -6.77 -2.28
N TRP A 99 11.12 -7.94 -2.44
CA TRP A 99 10.70 -8.99 -3.35
C TRP A 99 10.72 -10.32 -2.59
N SER A 100 10.15 -11.35 -3.17
CA SER A 100 10.18 -12.72 -2.68
C SER A 100 10.52 -13.68 -3.82
N GLU A 101 11.27 -14.72 -3.54
CA GLU A 101 11.45 -15.83 -4.47
C GLU A 101 10.22 -16.75 -4.56
N GLY A 102 9.28 -16.59 -3.63
CA GLY A 102 8.01 -17.32 -3.61
C GLY A 102 6.92 -16.64 -4.41
N ALA A 103 6.49 -17.25 -5.52
CA ALA A 103 5.40 -16.69 -6.34
C ALA A 103 4.11 -16.51 -5.53
N LEU A 104 3.73 -17.50 -4.70
CA LEU A 104 2.54 -17.44 -3.86
C LEU A 104 2.68 -16.43 -2.72
N ILE A 105 3.88 -16.18 -2.23
CA ILE A 105 4.14 -15.11 -1.24
C ILE A 105 3.93 -13.74 -1.90
N GLY A 106 4.44 -13.53 -3.12
CA GLY A 106 4.16 -12.33 -3.91
C GLY A 106 2.66 -12.12 -4.13
N LEU A 107 1.93 -13.18 -4.47
CA LEU A 107 0.47 -13.14 -4.65
C LEU A 107 -0.26 -12.84 -3.33
N TYR A 108 0.17 -13.43 -2.22
CA TYR A 108 -0.36 -13.15 -0.89
C TYR A 108 -0.25 -11.64 -0.56
N PHE A 109 0.92 -11.02 -0.80
CA PHE A 109 1.08 -9.57 -0.59
C PHE A 109 0.18 -8.71 -1.49
N ALA A 110 -0.17 -9.18 -2.69
CA ALA A 110 -1.08 -8.48 -3.57
C ALA A 110 -2.53 -8.50 -3.08
N VAL A 111 -2.96 -9.60 -2.42
CA VAL A 111 -4.38 -9.78 -2.08
C VAL A 111 -4.70 -9.64 -0.59
N ARG A 112 -3.68 -9.63 0.31
CA ARG A 112 -3.88 -9.74 1.78
C ARG A 112 -4.72 -8.65 2.41
N GLN A 113 -4.57 -7.39 2.00
CA GLN A 113 -5.28 -6.22 2.53
C GLN A 113 -6.20 -5.58 1.49
N SER A 114 -6.20 -6.10 0.26
CA SER A 114 -7.06 -5.58 -0.78
C SER A 114 -8.54 -5.84 -0.44
N ARG A 115 -9.33 -4.77 -0.45
CA ARG A 115 -10.78 -4.82 -0.22
C ARG A 115 -11.58 -5.15 -1.49
N GLY A 116 -10.91 -5.44 -2.62
CA GLY A 116 -11.58 -5.72 -3.89
C GLY A 116 -12.10 -4.48 -4.63
N PHE A 117 -11.72 -3.28 -4.24
CA PHE A 117 -12.12 -2.04 -4.94
C PHE A 117 -11.22 -1.71 -6.13
N HIS A 118 -10.00 -2.22 -6.13
CA HIS A 118 -9.02 -2.00 -7.18
C HIS A 118 -8.40 -3.32 -7.60
N ASP A 119 -8.01 -3.40 -8.86
CA ASP A 119 -7.21 -4.52 -9.33
C ASP A 119 -5.89 -4.55 -8.58
N ALA A 120 -5.50 -5.73 -8.12
CA ALA A 120 -4.19 -5.98 -7.55
C ALA A 120 -3.20 -6.42 -8.64
N ALA A 121 -1.92 -6.48 -8.32
CA ALA A 121 -0.93 -6.98 -9.26
C ALA A 121 0.22 -7.70 -8.57
N VAL A 122 0.80 -8.66 -9.28
CA VAL A 122 2.09 -9.25 -8.93
C VAL A 122 3.09 -8.91 -10.04
N TRP A 123 4.18 -8.29 -9.65
CA TRP A 123 5.32 -8.09 -10.52
C TRP A 123 6.24 -9.31 -10.44
N MET A 124 6.74 -9.76 -11.59
CA MET A 124 7.72 -10.82 -11.73
C MET A 124 8.97 -10.24 -12.40
N LEU A 125 10.13 -10.47 -11.80
CA LEU A 125 11.42 -9.91 -12.19
C LEU A 125 12.46 -11.03 -12.32
N ASP A 126 13.26 -10.98 -13.37
CA ASP A 126 14.53 -11.69 -13.47
C ASP A 126 15.64 -10.80 -12.88
N PRO A 127 16.19 -11.16 -11.70
CA PRO A 127 17.20 -10.34 -11.03
C PRO A 127 18.55 -10.34 -11.77
N TRP A 128 18.89 -11.41 -12.49
CA TRP A 128 20.13 -11.50 -13.27
C TRP A 128 20.09 -10.57 -14.49
N TRP A 129 18.96 -10.56 -15.21
CA TRP A 129 18.73 -9.60 -16.28
C TRP A 129 18.83 -8.14 -15.78
N LEU A 130 18.25 -7.86 -14.62
CA LEU A 130 18.34 -6.53 -14.01
C LEU A 130 19.79 -6.14 -13.74
N ASN A 131 20.58 -7.04 -13.12
CA ASN A 131 21.98 -6.77 -12.80
C ASN A 131 22.86 -6.70 -14.04
N GLY A 132 22.67 -7.54 -15.04
CA GLY A 132 23.35 -7.42 -16.33
C GLY A 132 23.21 -6.04 -16.94
N GLY A 133 22.02 -5.43 -16.82
CA GLY A 133 21.76 -4.07 -17.31
C GLY A 133 22.25 -2.94 -16.40
N SER A 134 22.47 -3.19 -15.11
CA SER A 134 22.76 -2.14 -14.11
C SER A 134 24.18 -2.16 -13.58
N THR A 135 24.76 -3.34 -13.35
CA THR A 135 26.10 -3.52 -12.79
C THR A 135 27.13 -3.98 -13.82
N GLY A 136 26.65 -4.46 -14.97
CA GLY A 136 27.49 -5.11 -15.98
C GLY A 136 27.83 -6.58 -15.68
N SER A 137 27.40 -7.10 -14.53
CA SER A 137 27.47 -8.52 -14.16
C SER A 137 26.07 -9.10 -14.00
N GLN A 138 25.85 -10.31 -14.47
CA GLN A 138 24.57 -11.02 -14.27
C GLN A 138 24.46 -11.66 -12.88
N GLU A 139 25.45 -11.48 -11.99
CA GLU A 139 25.39 -12.03 -10.64
C GLU A 139 24.49 -11.20 -9.74
N VAL A 140 23.71 -11.88 -8.90
CA VAL A 140 22.97 -11.22 -7.81
C VAL A 140 23.89 -11.07 -6.62
N VAL A 141 24.05 -9.84 -6.16
CA VAL A 141 25.04 -9.51 -5.13
C VAL A 141 24.56 -9.97 -3.75
N LEU A 142 25.47 -10.59 -2.97
CA LEU A 142 25.33 -10.89 -1.53
C LEU A 142 26.11 -9.84 -0.73
N PRO A 143 25.47 -8.73 -0.32
CA PRO A 143 26.17 -7.70 0.45
C PRO A 143 26.52 -8.25 1.84
N GLY A 144 27.79 -8.12 2.23
CA GLY A 144 28.26 -8.61 3.53
C GLY A 144 29.00 -9.94 3.48
N ASP A 145 29.00 -10.66 2.34
CA ASP A 145 29.81 -11.84 2.15
C ASP A 145 31.31 -11.45 2.10
N PRO A 146 32.15 -12.03 3.01
CA PRO A 146 33.58 -11.73 3.05
C PRO A 146 34.31 -12.02 1.74
N ASP A 147 33.94 -13.07 1.02
CA ASP A 147 34.59 -13.50 -0.22
C ASP A 147 34.23 -12.58 -1.39
N ILE A 148 33.00 -12.07 -1.43
CA ILE A 148 32.55 -11.07 -2.39
C ILE A 148 33.11 -9.68 -2.04
N LEU A 149 33.15 -9.34 -0.74
CA LEU A 149 33.75 -8.11 -0.23
C LEU A 149 35.26 -8.05 -0.52
N ALA A 150 35.96 -9.19 -0.55
CA ALA A 150 37.38 -9.25 -0.88
C ALA A 150 37.65 -8.91 -2.35
N LYS A 151 36.75 -9.25 -3.28
CA LYS A 151 36.90 -8.99 -4.73
C LYS A 151 36.45 -7.60 -5.16
N ASP A 152 35.38 -7.04 -4.59
CA ASP A 152 34.92 -5.68 -4.92
C ASP A 152 34.04 -5.00 -3.84
N LYS A 153 34.59 -4.75 -2.70
CA LYS A 153 33.98 -3.98 -1.60
C LYS A 153 33.39 -2.62 -2.04
N ARG A 154 33.85 -2.09 -3.17
CA ARG A 154 33.48 -0.77 -3.67
C ARG A 154 32.18 -0.78 -4.50
N LEU A 155 31.79 -1.91 -5.11
CA LEU A 155 30.61 -1.94 -5.96
C LEU A 155 29.31 -1.91 -5.17
N THR A 156 29.22 -2.66 -4.06
CA THR A 156 27.99 -2.76 -3.26
C THR A 156 27.76 -1.54 -2.38
N ASP A 157 28.80 -1.01 -1.74
CA ASP A 157 28.68 0.14 -0.85
C ASP A 157 28.30 1.45 -1.56
N ARG A 158 28.47 1.51 -2.90
CA ARG A 158 28.07 2.68 -3.69
C ARG A 158 26.57 2.97 -3.68
N TRP A 159 25.73 1.98 -3.45
CA TRP A 159 24.28 2.17 -3.32
C TRP A 159 23.85 2.59 -1.91
N LEU A 160 24.68 2.37 -0.89
CA LEU A 160 24.30 2.72 0.47
C LEU A 160 24.22 4.22 0.68
N PRO A 161 23.34 4.70 1.58
CA PRO A 161 23.29 6.10 1.93
C PRO A 161 24.62 6.55 2.50
N THR A 162 25.07 7.71 2.06
CA THR A 162 26.26 8.38 2.55
C THR A 162 25.91 9.84 2.76
N ARG A 163 26.57 10.49 3.73
CA ARG A 163 26.39 11.93 3.96
C ARG A 163 26.44 12.66 2.62
N PHE A 164 25.44 13.53 2.38
CA PHE A 164 25.31 14.21 1.10
C PHE A 164 26.55 15.05 0.80
N ASP A 165 27.33 14.53 -0.14
CA ASP A 165 28.37 15.26 -0.84
C ASP A 165 28.02 15.17 -2.32
N LYS A 166 27.92 16.31 -3.01
CA LYS A 166 27.63 16.34 -4.46
C LYS A 166 28.53 15.39 -5.25
N ARG A 167 29.81 15.26 -4.84
CA ARG A 167 30.80 14.36 -5.48
C ARG A 167 30.47 12.89 -5.23
N LYS A 168 30.01 12.52 -4.04
CA LYS A 168 29.62 11.14 -3.71
C LYS A 168 28.32 10.76 -4.35
N TRP A 169 27.33 11.67 -4.37
CA TRP A 169 26.06 11.48 -5.07
C TRP A 169 26.27 11.30 -6.57
N ALA A 170 27.14 12.08 -7.21
CA ALA A 170 27.47 11.92 -8.60
C ALA A 170 28.13 10.56 -8.94
N LYS A 171 28.77 9.91 -7.94
CA LYS A 171 29.38 8.58 -8.09
C LYS A 171 28.42 7.43 -7.72
N MET A 172 27.25 7.73 -7.15
CA MET A 172 26.25 6.72 -6.83
C MET A 172 25.67 6.14 -8.14
N PRO A 173 25.48 4.82 -8.25
CA PRO A 173 24.88 4.22 -9.42
C PRO A 173 23.51 4.82 -9.71
N ARG A 174 23.20 5.00 -11.00
CA ARG A 174 21.91 5.54 -11.41
C ARG A 174 20.80 4.50 -11.37
N ARG A 175 21.10 3.27 -11.81
CA ARG A 175 20.15 2.18 -11.98
C ARG A 175 19.98 1.38 -10.68
N ALA A 176 18.88 0.66 -10.55
CA ALA A 176 18.66 -0.27 -9.47
C ALA A 176 19.45 -1.58 -9.67
N ALA A 177 19.83 -2.22 -8.58
CA ALA A 177 20.46 -3.53 -8.59
C ALA A 177 19.71 -4.52 -7.69
N ALA A 178 19.73 -5.80 -8.04
CA ALA A 178 19.20 -6.90 -7.27
C ALA A 178 20.24 -7.38 -6.25
N VAL A 179 19.81 -7.53 -4.98
CA VAL A 179 20.68 -7.93 -3.88
C VAL A 179 19.97 -8.95 -2.96
N TYR A 180 20.70 -9.92 -2.43
CA TYR A 180 20.21 -10.82 -1.39
C TYR A 180 20.53 -10.27 0.00
N PRO A 181 19.60 -10.34 0.97
CA PRO A 181 19.92 -10.04 2.35
C PRO A 181 20.71 -11.19 2.99
N GLY A 182 21.56 -10.90 3.96
CA GLY A 182 21.98 -11.90 4.92
C GLY A 182 20.79 -12.41 5.73
N HIS A 183 20.72 -13.70 6.00
CA HIS A 183 19.60 -14.32 6.75
C HIS A 183 19.67 -14.01 8.25
N MET A 184 19.36 -12.77 8.64
CA MET A 184 19.47 -12.34 10.04
C MET A 184 18.16 -12.46 10.85
N ILE A 185 17.01 -12.55 10.20
CA ILE A 185 15.70 -12.47 10.85
C ILE A 185 14.78 -13.57 10.30
N ARG A 186 14.06 -14.27 11.20
CA ARG A 186 13.10 -15.35 10.84
C ARG A 186 12.13 -14.97 9.74
N ARG A 187 11.66 -13.71 9.73
CA ARG A 187 10.73 -13.18 8.74
C ARG A 187 11.34 -13.11 7.34
N ILE A 188 12.62 -12.76 7.23
CA ILE A 188 13.35 -12.77 5.96
C ILE A 188 13.36 -14.17 5.34
N GLY A 189 13.64 -15.20 6.16
CA GLY A 189 13.60 -16.59 5.72
C GLY A 189 12.20 -17.06 5.31
N ALA A 190 11.17 -16.81 6.13
CA ALA A 190 9.78 -17.22 5.84
C ALA A 190 9.22 -16.57 4.57
N GLN A 191 9.54 -15.30 4.35
CA GLN A 191 9.13 -14.57 3.15
C GLN A 191 10.03 -14.84 1.95
N ARG A 192 11.13 -15.59 2.10
CA ARG A 192 12.17 -15.78 1.08
C ARG A 192 12.56 -14.43 0.47
N SER A 193 12.82 -13.45 1.35
CA SER A 193 12.97 -12.04 0.98
C SER A 193 14.26 -11.82 0.20
N CYS A 194 14.14 -11.00 -0.82
CA CYS A 194 15.22 -10.42 -1.59
C CYS A 194 14.88 -8.96 -1.91
N PHE A 195 15.84 -8.18 -2.38
CA PHE A 195 15.65 -6.74 -2.52
C PHE A 195 16.19 -6.21 -3.84
N THR A 196 15.56 -5.16 -4.36
CA THR A 196 16.25 -4.26 -5.28
C THR A 196 16.62 -2.98 -4.55
N ILE A 197 17.91 -2.58 -4.62
CA ILE A 197 18.39 -1.29 -4.14
C ILE A 197 18.35 -0.30 -5.31
N HIS A 198 17.72 0.84 -5.11
CA HIS A 198 17.61 1.86 -6.14
C HIS A 198 18.76 2.87 -6.06
N GLY A 199 19.25 3.28 -7.23
CA GLY A 199 20.28 4.32 -7.36
C GLY A 199 19.67 5.73 -7.37
N THR A 200 20.32 6.65 -8.07
CA THR A 200 19.89 8.07 -8.14
C THR A 200 18.69 8.31 -9.06
N ASP A 201 18.26 7.31 -9.84
CA ASP A 201 17.04 7.40 -10.64
C ASP A 201 15.81 7.19 -9.78
N VAL A 202 15.09 8.26 -9.48
CA VAL A 202 13.88 8.26 -8.65
C VAL A 202 12.64 7.68 -9.33
N ARG A 203 12.71 7.42 -10.62
CA ARG A 203 11.59 6.85 -11.39
C ARG A 203 11.42 5.37 -11.05
N GLY A 204 10.18 4.91 -11.12
CA GLY A 204 9.85 3.51 -10.82
C GLY A 204 10.57 2.50 -11.74
N LEU A 205 10.87 1.34 -11.17
CA LEU A 205 11.45 0.22 -11.91
C LEU A 205 10.47 -0.33 -12.97
N ASP A 206 9.16 -0.17 -12.74
CA ASP A 206 8.06 -0.59 -13.63
C ASP A 206 8.18 -0.08 -15.07
N ARG A 207 8.82 1.06 -15.28
CA ARG A 207 9.10 1.57 -16.65
C ARG A 207 9.95 0.62 -17.50
N LEU A 208 10.77 -0.22 -16.87
CA LEU A 208 11.56 -1.21 -17.62
C LEU A 208 10.69 -2.27 -18.28
N ALA A 209 9.45 -2.48 -17.77
CA ALA A 209 8.51 -3.44 -18.35
C ALA A 209 8.06 -3.07 -19.78
N SER A 210 8.24 -1.81 -20.19
CA SER A 210 7.93 -1.35 -21.57
C SER A 210 9.01 -1.70 -22.59
N HIS A 211 10.18 -2.14 -22.16
CA HIS A 211 11.28 -2.50 -23.06
C HIS A 211 10.98 -3.84 -23.76
N PRO A 212 11.17 -3.97 -25.08
CA PRO A 212 10.84 -5.20 -25.83
C PRO A 212 11.53 -6.48 -25.33
N LYS A 213 12.72 -6.34 -24.75
CA LYS A 213 13.50 -7.45 -24.16
C LYS A 213 13.45 -7.42 -22.63
N SER A 214 12.34 -6.96 -22.05
CA SER A 214 12.21 -6.87 -20.62
C SER A 214 11.96 -8.23 -19.99
N HIS A 215 12.66 -8.50 -18.90
CA HIS A 215 12.36 -9.59 -17.97
C HIS A 215 11.72 -9.04 -16.67
N LEU A 216 10.92 -8.00 -16.80
CA LEU A 216 10.04 -7.47 -15.77
C LEU A 216 8.64 -7.40 -16.34
N ILE A 217 7.68 -8.09 -15.71
CA ILE A 217 6.29 -8.13 -16.18
C ILE A 217 5.31 -7.98 -15.01
N LYS A 218 4.14 -7.42 -15.30
CA LYS A 218 3.03 -7.30 -14.37
C LYS A 218 1.97 -8.35 -14.69
N ILE A 219 1.52 -9.10 -13.67
CA ILE A 219 0.37 -10.00 -13.71
C ILE A 219 -0.74 -9.32 -12.90
N VAL A 220 -1.82 -8.95 -13.56
CA VAL A 220 -2.96 -8.26 -12.94
C VAL A 220 -3.93 -9.28 -12.34
N ILE A 221 -4.39 -9.01 -11.13
CA ILE A 221 -5.44 -9.76 -10.44
C ILE A 221 -6.68 -8.87 -10.38
N PRO A 222 -7.76 -9.19 -11.12
CA PRO A 222 -8.97 -8.38 -11.10
C PRO A 222 -9.57 -8.26 -9.71
N SER A 223 -10.06 -7.09 -9.38
CA SER A 223 -10.60 -6.74 -8.06
C SER A 223 -11.64 -7.73 -7.56
N PHE A 224 -12.55 -8.17 -8.44
CA PHE A 224 -13.61 -9.14 -8.11
C PHE A 224 -13.11 -10.58 -7.90
N ARG A 225 -11.82 -10.87 -8.17
CA ARG A 225 -11.17 -12.18 -7.94
C ARG A 225 -10.30 -12.22 -6.68
N VAL A 226 -9.98 -11.08 -6.12
CA VAL A 226 -9.07 -10.96 -4.97
C VAL A 226 -9.48 -11.86 -3.80
N GLN A 227 -10.78 -11.86 -3.44
CA GLN A 227 -11.26 -12.64 -2.30
C GLN A 227 -11.21 -14.17 -2.56
N ALA A 228 -11.54 -14.60 -3.78
CA ALA A 228 -11.44 -16.01 -4.15
C ALA A 228 -9.99 -16.50 -4.10
N ILE A 229 -9.06 -15.75 -4.71
CA ILE A 229 -7.64 -16.09 -4.72
C ILE A 229 -7.05 -16.09 -3.30
N ARG A 230 -7.51 -15.20 -2.41
CA ARG A 230 -7.09 -15.21 -0.99
C ARG A 230 -7.48 -16.51 -0.30
N ARG A 231 -8.71 -17.00 -0.48
CA ARG A 231 -9.17 -18.28 0.08
C ARG A 231 -8.40 -19.47 -0.51
N ASP A 232 -8.11 -19.43 -1.80
CA ASP A 232 -7.29 -20.46 -2.45
C ASP A 232 -5.88 -20.51 -1.85
N LEU A 233 -5.25 -19.36 -1.57
CA LEU A 233 -3.96 -19.27 -0.91
C LEU A 233 -4.00 -19.82 0.53
N GLU A 234 -5.02 -19.47 1.30
CA GLU A 234 -5.24 -20.00 2.66
C GLU A 234 -5.40 -21.52 2.63
N THR A 235 -6.14 -22.07 1.64
CA THR A 235 -6.27 -23.51 1.43
C THR A 235 -4.93 -24.17 1.10
N CYS A 236 -4.03 -23.47 0.40
CA CYS A 236 -2.66 -23.91 0.13
C CYS A 236 -1.69 -23.67 1.29
N GLY A 237 -2.16 -23.22 2.45
CA GLY A 237 -1.32 -22.96 3.63
C GLY A 237 -0.51 -21.66 3.56
N ILE A 238 -0.85 -20.75 2.65
CA ILE A 238 -0.22 -19.41 2.56
C ILE A 238 -1.14 -18.39 3.25
N ASP A 239 -0.85 -18.12 4.51
CA ASP A 239 -1.62 -17.25 5.39
C ASP A 239 -0.73 -16.28 6.19
N ASP A 240 -1.33 -15.52 7.13
CA ASP A 240 -0.61 -14.56 7.96
C ASP A 240 0.44 -15.24 8.87
N ILE A 241 0.24 -16.49 9.31
CA ILE A 241 1.19 -17.18 10.20
C ILE A 241 2.40 -17.67 9.39
N THR A 242 2.16 -18.23 8.21
CA THR A 242 3.24 -18.75 7.36
C THR A 242 4.12 -17.64 6.81
N VAL A 243 3.54 -16.49 6.46
CA VAL A 243 4.27 -15.34 5.90
C VAL A 243 4.87 -14.45 6.99
N PHE A 244 4.24 -14.38 8.16
CA PHE A 244 4.70 -13.63 9.34
C PHE A 244 4.76 -14.56 10.55
N PRO A 245 5.88 -15.32 10.73
CA PRO A 245 6.02 -16.29 11.82
C PRO A 245 6.37 -15.60 13.14
N ASP A 246 5.52 -14.72 13.58
CA ASP A 246 5.62 -13.94 14.81
C ASP A 246 4.24 -13.76 15.48
N LEU A 247 4.21 -13.20 16.70
CA LEU A 247 2.98 -12.98 17.44
C LEU A 247 2.01 -12.01 16.74
N GLU A 248 2.53 -11.09 15.93
CA GLU A 248 1.70 -10.18 15.17
C GLU A 248 0.98 -10.92 14.03
N GLY A 249 1.68 -11.83 13.32
CA GLY A 249 1.09 -12.71 12.30
C GLY A 249 0.03 -13.65 12.90
N LEU A 250 0.34 -14.26 14.04
CA LEU A 250 -0.61 -15.10 14.78
C LEU A 250 -1.85 -14.31 15.17
N SER A 251 -1.68 -13.13 15.79
CA SER A 251 -2.78 -12.27 16.20
C SER A 251 -3.70 -11.91 15.03
N ARG A 252 -3.13 -11.54 13.89
CA ARG A 252 -3.92 -11.24 12.67
C ARG A 252 -4.71 -12.47 12.18
N ALA A 253 -4.07 -13.63 12.12
CA ALA A 253 -4.71 -14.86 11.64
C ALA A 253 -5.87 -15.29 12.55
N VAL A 254 -5.68 -15.25 13.88
CA VAL A 254 -6.74 -15.58 14.85
C VAL A 254 -7.88 -14.57 14.77
N THR A 255 -7.57 -13.27 14.73
CA THR A 255 -8.59 -12.21 14.67
C THR A 255 -9.42 -12.29 13.39
N ARG A 256 -8.79 -12.66 12.25
CA ARG A 256 -9.50 -12.76 10.97
C ARG A 256 -10.63 -13.78 11.00
N ARG A 257 -10.46 -14.90 11.70
CA ARG A 257 -11.50 -15.94 11.83
C ARG A 257 -12.77 -15.45 12.55
N TRP A 258 -12.64 -14.42 13.36
CA TRP A 258 -13.73 -13.84 14.15
C TRP A 258 -14.27 -12.52 13.60
N ARG A 259 -13.63 -11.97 12.56
CA ARG A 259 -14.23 -10.86 11.84
C ARG A 259 -15.39 -11.42 11.04
N GLU A 260 -16.60 -10.89 11.26
CA GLU A 260 -17.72 -11.13 10.36
C GLU A 260 -17.22 -10.82 8.93
N ASP A 261 -17.47 -11.74 8.00
CA ASP A 261 -17.22 -11.51 6.58
C ASP A 261 -17.94 -10.22 6.20
N GLU A 262 -17.22 -9.12 6.07
CA GLU A 262 -17.72 -7.95 5.37
C GLU A 262 -18.20 -8.49 4.03
N SER A 263 -19.51 -8.51 3.84
CA SER A 263 -20.24 -9.12 2.72
C SER A 263 -19.38 -9.19 1.45
N THR A 264 -19.01 -10.40 1.05
CA THR A 264 -18.20 -10.67 -0.14
C THR A 264 -18.92 -10.33 -1.45
N THR A 265 -20.19 -9.95 -1.35
CA THR A 265 -21.00 -9.50 -2.49
C THR A 265 -20.63 -8.06 -2.80
N PRO A 266 -20.12 -7.76 -4.02
CA PRO A 266 -19.86 -6.39 -4.41
C PRO A 266 -21.08 -5.51 -4.14
N HIS A 267 -20.83 -4.35 -3.49
CA HIS A 267 -21.87 -3.37 -3.14
C HIS A 267 -22.94 -3.84 -2.13
N ALA A 268 -22.74 -4.95 -1.44
CA ALA A 268 -23.71 -5.42 -0.43
C ALA A 268 -23.93 -4.40 0.72
N GLY A 269 -22.91 -3.61 1.05
CA GLY A 269 -23.00 -2.50 2.02
C GLY A 269 -23.71 -1.25 1.52
N VAL A 270 -23.98 -1.12 0.20
CA VAL A 270 -24.64 0.07 -0.34
C VAL A 270 -26.13 0.05 0.01
N VAL A 271 -26.56 1.00 0.83
CA VAL A 271 -27.94 1.10 1.30
C VAL A 271 -28.64 2.39 0.86
N ALA A 272 -27.87 3.34 0.32
CA ALA A 272 -28.38 4.67 -0.04
C ALA A 272 -27.77 5.18 -1.36
N ARG A 273 -28.42 6.15 -1.98
CA ARG A 273 -27.99 6.85 -3.20
C ARG A 273 -28.28 8.36 -3.10
N LEU A 274 -27.60 9.16 -3.90
CA LEU A 274 -27.96 10.55 -4.10
C LEU A 274 -29.22 10.69 -4.95
N GLY A 275 -30.01 11.73 -4.67
CA GLY A 275 -31.21 12.08 -5.41
C GLY A 275 -31.62 13.53 -5.17
N GLN A 276 -32.60 14.04 -5.92
CA GLN A 276 -33.16 15.36 -5.72
C GLN A 276 -33.94 15.39 -4.40
N SER A 277 -33.55 16.31 -3.50
CA SER A 277 -34.21 16.49 -2.21
C SER A 277 -35.31 17.54 -2.27
N ARG A 278 -36.36 17.34 -1.44
CA ARG A 278 -37.35 18.37 -1.17
C ARG A 278 -36.96 19.31 -0.04
N VAL A 279 -35.92 18.90 0.75
CA VAL A 279 -35.39 19.70 1.85
C VAL A 279 -34.43 20.75 1.29
N HIS A 280 -33.36 20.30 0.63
CA HIS A 280 -32.39 21.19 0.00
C HIS A 280 -31.61 20.45 -1.11
N GLY A 281 -31.60 20.97 -2.32
CA GLY A 281 -30.74 20.57 -3.44
C GLY A 281 -30.66 19.05 -3.68
N VAL A 282 -29.56 18.46 -3.29
CA VAL A 282 -29.30 17.01 -3.36
C VAL A 282 -29.40 16.42 -1.95
N GLY A 283 -30.04 15.28 -1.85
CA GLY A 283 -30.15 14.52 -0.60
C GLY A 283 -29.77 13.05 -0.78
N VAL A 284 -29.77 12.30 0.29
CA VAL A 284 -29.42 10.89 0.34
C VAL A 284 -30.67 10.06 0.57
N PHE A 285 -30.94 9.08 -0.26
CA PHE A 285 -32.17 8.28 -0.24
C PHE A 285 -31.87 6.79 -0.05
N ALA A 286 -32.57 6.14 0.86
CA ALA A 286 -32.48 4.70 1.06
C ALA A 286 -32.91 3.95 -0.21
N ILE A 287 -32.05 3.03 -0.72
CA ILE A 287 -32.39 2.15 -1.86
C ILE A 287 -33.00 0.83 -1.39
N ARG A 288 -32.86 0.49 -0.12
CA ARG A 288 -33.43 -0.70 0.53
C ARG A 288 -33.76 -0.39 1.99
N LYS A 289 -34.49 -1.28 2.64
CA LYS A 289 -34.81 -1.15 4.07
C LYS A 289 -33.54 -1.10 4.90
N ILE A 290 -33.37 -0.07 5.72
CA ILE A 290 -32.28 0.08 6.69
C ILE A 290 -32.85 -0.19 8.08
N ARG A 291 -32.28 -1.13 8.81
CA ARG A 291 -32.71 -1.43 10.19
C ARG A 291 -32.15 -0.40 11.16
N ARG A 292 -32.86 -0.16 12.27
CA ARG A 292 -32.34 0.63 13.39
C ARG A 292 -30.98 0.09 13.85
N GLY A 293 -30.03 0.97 14.13
CA GLY A 293 -28.68 0.63 14.56
C GLY A 293 -27.71 0.27 13.44
N THR A 294 -28.16 0.25 12.16
CA THR A 294 -27.25 0.01 11.03
C THR A 294 -26.37 1.23 10.78
N LYS A 295 -25.05 1.03 10.64
CA LYS A 295 -24.14 2.04 10.05
C LYS A 295 -24.50 2.22 8.57
N VAL A 296 -24.83 3.45 8.18
CA VAL A 296 -25.40 3.73 6.85
C VAL A 296 -24.34 3.79 5.76
N PHE A 297 -23.15 4.26 6.09
CA PHE A 297 -22.04 4.44 5.17
C PHE A 297 -20.80 3.67 5.64
N PRO A 298 -20.85 2.33 5.67
CA PRO A 298 -19.70 1.54 6.09
C PRO A 298 -18.54 1.72 5.10
N GLY A 299 -17.37 2.10 5.58
CA GLY A 299 -16.19 2.31 4.76
C GLY A 299 -16.05 3.73 4.19
N ASP A 300 -16.89 4.67 4.58
CA ASP A 300 -16.84 6.09 4.23
C ASP A 300 -15.77 6.86 5.04
N LEU A 301 -14.76 6.16 5.53
CA LEU A 301 -13.64 6.69 6.27
C LEU A 301 -12.59 7.28 5.30
N ASP A 302 -12.94 8.35 4.59
CA ASP A 302 -11.93 9.28 4.11
C ASP A 302 -11.42 10.05 5.34
N GLU A 303 -10.11 10.09 5.53
CA GLU A 303 -9.49 10.88 6.60
C GLU A 303 -9.98 12.32 6.52
N MET A 304 -10.72 12.73 7.56
CA MET A 304 -11.18 14.11 7.66
C MET A 304 -10.00 14.97 8.12
N ILE A 305 -9.70 16.02 7.35
CA ILE A 305 -8.68 17.02 7.71
C ILE A 305 -9.34 18.22 8.38
N TRP A 306 -8.62 18.85 9.30
CA TRP A 306 -9.07 20.02 10.04
C TRP A 306 -8.32 21.27 9.59
N VAL A 307 -9.05 22.27 9.11
CA VAL A 307 -8.52 23.54 8.58
C VAL A 307 -8.98 24.69 9.46
N GLU A 308 -8.06 25.54 9.88
CA GLU A 308 -8.39 26.73 10.69
C GLU A 308 -9.28 27.72 9.92
N LYS A 309 -10.33 28.23 10.59
CA LYS A 309 -11.26 29.20 9.99
C LYS A 309 -10.53 30.42 9.42
N GLY A 310 -9.43 30.86 10.07
CA GLY A 310 -8.63 32.00 9.62
C GLY A 310 -7.89 31.78 8.30
N GLU A 311 -7.63 30.53 7.92
CA GLU A 311 -6.93 30.21 6.66
C GLU A 311 -7.83 30.32 5.44
N LEU A 312 -9.16 30.22 5.62
CA LEU A 312 -10.12 30.27 4.51
C LEU A 312 -10.08 31.61 3.78
N GLY A 313 -9.81 32.70 4.48
CA GLY A 313 -9.74 34.04 3.87
C GLY A 313 -8.74 34.19 2.72
N ARG A 314 -7.75 33.33 2.68
CA ARG A 314 -6.69 33.26 1.64
C ARG A 314 -7.11 32.48 0.40
N LEU A 315 -8.23 31.73 0.47
CA LEU A 315 -8.69 30.89 -0.61
C LEU A 315 -9.63 31.64 -1.56
N PRO A 316 -9.74 31.22 -2.84
CA PRO A 316 -10.75 31.77 -3.75
C PRO A 316 -12.17 31.63 -3.18
N LYS A 317 -13.05 32.66 -3.37
CA LYS A 317 -14.43 32.68 -2.83
C LYS A 317 -15.24 31.42 -3.15
N LYS A 318 -15.07 30.86 -4.35
CA LYS A 318 -15.73 29.59 -4.75
C LYS A 318 -15.26 28.38 -3.93
N VAL A 319 -13.99 28.36 -3.55
CA VAL A 319 -13.44 27.30 -2.69
C VAL A 319 -13.90 27.48 -1.24
N GLN A 320 -13.92 28.74 -0.73
CA GLN A 320 -14.47 29.04 0.60
C GLN A 320 -15.91 28.54 0.76
N ARG A 321 -16.70 28.59 -0.32
CA ARG A 321 -18.08 28.09 -0.32
C ARG A 321 -18.16 26.60 -0.10
N LEU A 322 -17.24 25.81 -0.69
CA LEU A 322 -17.19 24.36 -0.48
C LEU A 322 -16.99 24.00 0.99
N TYR A 323 -16.17 24.77 1.72
CA TYR A 323 -16.03 24.57 3.17
C TYR A 323 -17.32 24.85 3.95
N LYS A 324 -18.12 25.82 3.51
CA LYS A 324 -19.42 26.10 4.14
C LYS A 324 -20.47 25.06 3.83
N ASP A 325 -20.42 24.51 2.61
CA ASP A 325 -21.42 23.57 2.11
C ASP A 325 -21.11 22.11 2.53
N PHE A 326 -19.80 21.76 2.69
CA PHE A 326 -19.34 20.37 2.86
C PHE A 326 -18.26 20.21 3.95
N SER A 327 -18.45 20.83 5.10
CA SER A 327 -17.59 20.60 6.25
C SER A 327 -18.36 20.71 7.58
N VAL A 328 -17.77 20.13 8.61
CA VAL A 328 -18.23 20.24 9.99
C VAL A 328 -17.44 21.34 10.66
N LEU A 329 -18.09 22.30 11.30
CA LEU A 329 -17.41 23.33 12.09
C LEU A 329 -17.33 22.86 13.55
N LYS A 330 -16.13 22.83 14.14
CA LYS A 330 -15.91 22.49 15.55
C LYS A 330 -14.68 23.22 16.08
N ASN A 331 -14.83 23.89 17.22
CA ASN A 331 -13.75 24.65 17.88
C ASN A 331 -13.02 25.62 16.92
N GLY A 332 -13.77 26.31 16.06
CA GLY A 332 -13.20 27.26 15.10
C GLY A 332 -12.44 26.64 13.93
N ARG A 333 -12.56 25.31 13.72
CA ARG A 333 -11.94 24.57 12.62
C ARG A 333 -12.99 23.93 11.74
N TYR A 334 -12.71 23.85 10.44
CA TYR A 334 -13.51 23.12 9.48
C TYR A 334 -12.95 21.70 9.31
N GLY A 335 -13.71 20.69 9.74
CA GLY A 335 -13.47 19.29 9.42
C GLY A 335 -14.03 18.98 8.04
N CYS A 336 -13.18 18.67 7.07
CA CYS A 336 -13.56 18.48 5.68
C CYS A 336 -12.83 17.27 5.06
N PRO A 337 -13.32 16.74 3.92
CA PRO A 337 -12.63 15.66 3.23
C PRO A 337 -11.26 16.14 2.73
N LEU A 338 -10.32 15.22 2.59
CA LEU A 338 -8.99 15.51 2.04
C LEU A 338 -9.05 16.18 0.65
N SER A 339 -10.11 15.95 -0.09
CA SER A 339 -10.40 16.61 -1.38
C SER A 339 -11.89 16.71 -1.61
N PHE A 340 -12.41 17.90 -1.88
CA PHE A 340 -13.81 18.11 -2.27
C PHE A 340 -14.21 17.44 -3.59
N ASN A 341 -13.25 16.97 -4.39
CA ASN A 341 -13.54 16.16 -5.57
C ASN A 341 -13.86 14.68 -5.22
N ARG A 342 -13.77 14.29 -3.95
CA ARG A 342 -14.00 12.94 -3.44
C ARG A 342 -15.11 12.90 -2.39
N LEU A 343 -16.10 13.77 -2.51
CA LEU A 343 -17.27 13.79 -1.64
C LEU A 343 -18.04 12.47 -1.78
N THR A 344 -18.25 11.82 -0.65
CA THR A 344 -19.05 10.60 -0.52
C THR A 344 -20.51 10.96 -0.25
N PRO A 345 -21.49 10.02 -0.37
CA PRO A 345 -22.89 10.31 -0.11
C PRO A 345 -23.18 10.91 1.29
N SER A 346 -22.39 10.58 2.32
CA SER A 346 -22.58 11.10 3.67
C SER A 346 -22.53 12.62 3.76
N TRP A 347 -21.74 13.28 2.91
CA TRP A 347 -21.61 14.74 2.84
C TRP A 347 -22.84 15.46 2.27
N TYR A 348 -23.81 14.70 1.72
CA TYR A 348 -25.06 15.22 1.16
C TYR A 348 -26.29 14.95 2.04
N LEU A 349 -26.08 14.50 3.29
CA LEU A 349 -27.17 14.41 4.25
C LEU A 349 -27.73 15.79 4.55
N ASN A 350 -29.03 15.97 4.40
CA ASN A 350 -29.71 17.21 4.74
C ASN A 350 -30.09 17.29 6.22
N GLU A 351 -30.16 18.50 6.74
CA GLU A 351 -30.57 18.78 8.11
C GLU A 351 -32.06 18.51 8.34
N SER A 352 -32.41 17.98 9.51
CA SER A 352 -33.80 17.83 9.94
C SER A 352 -33.92 17.92 11.46
N LYS A 353 -34.99 18.57 11.93
CA LYS A 353 -35.38 18.55 13.36
C LYS A 353 -35.93 17.19 13.81
N ALA A 354 -36.29 16.31 12.90
CA ALA A 354 -36.70 14.94 13.17
C ALA A 354 -35.83 13.96 12.37
N PRO A 355 -34.52 13.87 12.70
CA PRO A 355 -33.57 13.10 11.93
C PRO A 355 -33.85 11.59 11.99
N ASN A 356 -33.50 10.85 10.97
CA ASN A 356 -33.57 9.39 10.98
C ASN A 356 -32.22 8.70 11.03
N VAL A 357 -31.12 9.48 10.93
CA VAL A 357 -29.76 9.04 11.25
C VAL A 357 -29.10 9.97 12.26
N ARG A 358 -28.16 9.45 13.05
CA ARG A 358 -27.31 10.25 13.95
C ARG A 358 -25.84 10.06 13.60
N CYS A 359 -25.06 11.09 13.75
CA CYS A 359 -23.61 11.03 13.77
C CYS A 359 -23.10 10.57 15.15
N ASP A 360 -22.18 9.64 15.23
CA ASP A 360 -21.52 9.25 16.46
C ASP A 360 -20.17 9.98 16.65
N GLU A 361 -19.47 9.65 17.74
CA GLU A 361 -18.18 10.29 18.10
C GLU A 361 -17.06 10.05 17.06
N ASN A 362 -17.20 9.01 16.24
CA ASN A 362 -16.26 8.67 15.16
C ASN A 362 -16.71 9.24 13.80
N TYR A 363 -17.72 10.09 13.76
CA TYR A 363 -18.39 10.59 12.57
C TYR A 363 -19.04 9.51 11.69
N ASP A 364 -19.37 8.36 12.28
CA ASP A 364 -20.19 7.33 11.65
C ASP A 364 -21.69 7.69 11.75
N PHE A 365 -22.41 7.52 10.64
CA PHE A 365 -23.87 7.75 10.64
C PHE A 365 -24.64 6.45 10.91
N VAL A 366 -25.45 6.43 11.96
CA VAL A 366 -26.20 5.27 12.43
C VAL A 366 -27.71 5.54 12.35
N ALA A 367 -28.49 4.59 11.80
CA ALA A 367 -29.93 4.69 11.71
C ALA A 367 -30.61 4.70 13.08
N LEU A 368 -31.38 5.72 13.40
CA LEU A 368 -32.13 5.89 14.66
C LEU A 368 -33.39 5.03 14.73
N ARG A 369 -33.97 4.69 13.57
CA ARG A 369 -35.15 3.86 13.41
C ARG A 369 -35.05 3.02 12.13
N ASN A 370 -36.02 2.17 11.88
CA ASN A 370 -36.15 1.51 10.59
C ASN A 370 -36.48 2.56 9.52
N ILE A 371 -35.72 2.57 8.41
CA ILE A 371 -35.89 3.47 7.27
C ILE A 371 -36.38 2.67 6.08
N LYS A 372 -37.40 3.17 5.39
CA LYS A 372 -38.00 2.48 4.22
C LYS A 372 -37.25 2.80 2.93
N PRO A 373 -37.28 1.92 1.91
CA PRO A 373 -36.77 2.25 0.58
C PRO A 373 -37.45 3.53 0.04
N GLY A 374 -36.67 4.43 -0.58
CA GLY A 374 -37.12 5.72 -1.11
C GLY A 374 -37.21 6.85 -0.06
N GLU A 375 -37.02 6.55 1.22
CA GLU A 375 -37.02 7.57 2.28
C GLU A 375 -35.70 8.34 2.28
N GLU A 376 -35.76 9.66 2.46
CA GLU A 376 -34.59 10.52 2.58
C GLU A 376 -33.94 10.34 3.94
N LEU A 377 -32.61 10.22 3.96
CA LEU A 377 -31.80 10.17 5.17
C LEU A 377 -31.48 11.60 5.57
N THR A 378 -31.75 11.93 6.83
CA THR A 378 -31.52 13.27 7.37
C THR A 378 -30.87 13.19 8.75
N ALA A 379 -30.00 14.16 9.06
CA ALA A 379 -29.27 14.26 10.31
C ALA A 379 -29.55 15.59 11.02
N ASP A 380 -29.27 15.64 12.31
CA ASP A 380 -29.23 16.86 13.09
C ASP A 380 -27.80 17.39 13.09
N TYR A 381 -27.56 18.50 12.43
CA TYR A 381 -26.21 19.09 12.32
C TYR A 381 -25.72 19.62 13.67
N SER A 382 -26.62 20.11 14.54
CA SER A 382 -26.25 20.63 15.86
C SER A 382 -25.64 19.56 16.79
N ALA A 383 -25.84 18.28 16.47
CA ALA A 383 -25.27 17.16 17.24
C ALA A 383 -23.73 16.97 16.97
N TYR A 384 -23.19 17.53 15.88
CA TYR A 384 -21.79 17.30 15.51
C TYR A 384 -21.09 18.50 14.81
N SER A 385 -21.80 19.61 14.60
CA SER A 385 -21.27 20.86 14.03
C SER A 385 -21.78 22.06 14.84
N GLU A 386 -20.95 23.14 14.98
CA GLU A 386 -21.29 24.42 15.62
C GLU A 386 -22.01 25.36 14.68
#